data_32b80b8ee6f8ae9c89283e02f806b2ff
#
_entry.id   32b80b8ee6f8ae9c89283e02f806b2ff
#
_cell.length_a   1.000
_cell.length_b   1.000
_cell.length_c   1.000
_cell.angle_alpha   90.00
_cell.angle_beta   90.00
_cell.angle_gamma   90.00
#
_symmetry.space_group_name_H-M   'P 1'
#
loop_
_entity.id
_entity.type
_entity.pdbx_description
1 polymer ?
#
loop_
_entity_poly.entity_id
_entity_poly.type
_entity_poly.pdbx_seq_one_letter_code
_entity_poly.pdbx_strand_id
1 'polypeptide(L)'
;YIILLYYVIKQKNRFKYLQLFLIILAVILSDFVTSSIMKPFFERLRPCHNNEINESINLVGVCRGMYGFASSHASTTFSLATIMHLFFKKNKIFIYLFVWSIIISYSRIYLGVHFPLDVLAGSGIGALVSLSIFESQKIYFKNNV
;
A
#
# COMPACT_ATOMS: atom_id res chain seq x y z
N TYR A 1 -3.86 11.92 5.57
CA TYR A 1 -2.39 11.89 5.80
C TYR A 1 -1.95 12.90 6.87
N ILE A 2 -2.41 14.16 6.83
CA ILE A 2 -2.04 15.20 7.79
C ILE A 2 -2.36 14.78 9.24
N ILE A 3 -3.53 14.20 9.48
CA ILE A 3 -3.95 13.70 10.80
C ILE A 3 -2.98 12.59 11.29
N LEU A 4 -2.58 11.68 10.42
CA LEU A 4 -1.64 10.61 10.77
C LEU A 4 -0.26 11.17 11.09
N LEU A 5 0.23 12.11 10.29
CA LEU A 5 1.48 12.82 10.53
C LEU A 5 1.45 13.54 11.89
N TYR A 6 0.41 14.30 12.15
CA TYR A 6 0.22 14.98 13.44
C TYR A 6 0.22 13.99 14.62
N TYR A 7 -0.48 12.85 14.46
CA TYR A 7 -0.51 11.81 15.48
C TYR A 7 0.89 11.28 15.81
N VAL A 8 1.69 10.96 14.79
CA VAL A 8 3.06 10.45 14.98
C VAL A 8 3.96 11.48 15.65
N ILE A 9 3.90 12.74 15.22
CA ILE A 9 4.73 13.83 15.79
C ILE A 9 4.36 14.12 17.24
N LYS A 10 3.08 14.03 17.60
CA LYS A 10 2.59 14.29 18.95
C LYS A 10 2.95 13.19 19.97
N GLN A 11 3.46 12.03 19.52
CA GLN A 11 3.88 10.97 20.45
C GLN A 11 5.04 11.42 21.33
N LYS A 12 4.97 11.08 22.62
CA LYS A 12 6.06 11.33 23.61
C LYS A 12 7.18 10.28 23.50
N ASN A 13 7.32 9.61 22.36
CA ASN A 13 8.33 8.58 22.13
C ASN A 13 9.61 9.23 21.56
N ARG A 14 10.76 8.90 22.12
CA ARG A 14 12.08 9.36 21.64
C ARG A 14 12.38 8.91 20.20
N PHE A 15 11.78 7.81 19.76
CA PHE A 15 11.96 7.25 18.41
C PHE A 15 10.92 7.71 17.37
N LYS A 16 10.09 8.69 17.68
CA LYS A 16 8.99 9.14 16.80
C LYS A 16 9.46 9.53 15.39
N TYR A 17 10.59 10.18 15.25
CA TYR A 17 11.13 10.58 13.94
C TYR A 17 11.64 9.39 13.14
N LEU A 18 12.23 8.39 13.80
CA LEU A 18 12.59 7.13 13.16
C LEU A 18 11.32 6.37 12.70
N GLN A 19 10.28 6.31 13.55
CA GLN A 19 9.01 5.70 13.15
C GLN A 19 8.40 6.42 11.95
N LEU A 20 8.41 7.76 11.94
CA LEU A 20 7.93 8.55 10.80
C LEU A 20 8.71 8.23 9.53
N PHE A 21 10.05 8.18 9.62
CA PHE A 21 10.91 7.81 8.50
C PHE A 21 10.57 6.41 7.97
N LEU A 22 10.41 5.42 8.84
CA LEU A 22 10.10 4.05 8.46
C LEU A 22 8.69 3.90 7.86
N ILE A 23 7.71 4.70 8.31
CA ILE A 23 6.37 4.75 7.71
C ILE A 23 6.46 5.27 6.26
N ILE A 24 7.18 6.37 6.06
CA ILE A 24 7.37 6.95 4.73
C ILE A 24 8.13 5.95 3.82
N LEU A 25 9.19 5.34 4.34
CA LEU A 25 9.98 4.34 3.63
C LEU A 25 9.13 3.13 3.21
N ALA A 26 8.25 2.63 4.09
CA ALA A 26 7.38 1.50 3.80
C ALA A 26 6.44 1.82 2.61
N VAL A 27 5.83 3.00 2.61
CA VAL A 27 4.92 3.43 1.53
C VAL A 27 5.69 3.61 0.21
N ILE A 28 6.84 4.29 0.23
CA ILE A 28 7.67 4.50 -0.96
C ILE A 28 8.16 3.17 -1.52
N LEU A 29 8.66 2.28 -0.68
CA LEU A 29 9.20 1.00 -1.10
C LEU A 29 8.11 0.08 -1.67
N SER A 30 6.92 0.10 -1.09
CA SER A 30 5.78 -0.67 -1.60
C SER A 30 5.29 -0.15 -2.96
N ASP A 31 5.30 1.16 -3.19
CA ASP A 31 5.02 1.74 -4.51
C ASP A 31 6.12 1.39 -5.51
N PHE A 32 7.39 1.51 -5.13
CA PHE A 32 8.52 1.17 -5.99
C PHE A 32 8.46 -0.29 -6.46
N VAL A 33 8.21 -1.23 -5.54
CA VAL A 33 8.08 -2.66 -5.90
C VAL A 33 6.95 -2.87 -6.91
N THR A 34 5.78 -2.28 -6.69
CA THR A 34 4.64 -2.48 -7.59
C THR A 34 4.76 -1.72 -8.89
N SER A 35 5.24 -0.47 -8.87
CA SER A 35 5.29 0.39 -10.05
C SER A 35 6.51 0.14 -10.94
N SER A 36 7.69 -0.07 -10.32
CA SER A 36 8.96 -0.14 -11.04
C SER A 36 9.47 -1.56 -11.28
N ILE A 37 8.99 -2.54 -10.49
CA ILE A 37 9.41 -3.94 -10.64
C ILE A 37 8.27 -4.79 -11.21
N MET A 38 7.12 -4.84 -10.52
CA MET A 38 6.06 -5.77 -10.88
C MET A 38 5.40 -5.44 -12.23
N LYS A 39 5.08 -4.17 -12.48
CA LYS A 39 4.40 -3.78 -13.74
C LYS A 39 5.24 -4.06 -14.98
N PRO A 40 6.53 -3.65 -15.06
CA PRO A 40 7.34 -3.98 -16.23
C PRO A 40 7.72 -5.46 -16.33
N PHE A 41 7.75 -6.20 -15.21
CA PHE A 41 8.07 -7.63 -15.22
C PHE A 41 6.92 -8.49 -15.75
N PHE A 42 5.66 -8.21 -15.33
CA PHE A 42 4.51 -9.00 -15.73
C PHE A 42 3.83 -8.51 -17.01
N GLU A 43 4.00 -7.24 -17.37
CA GLU A 43 3.41 -6.59 -18.54
C GLU A 43 1.91 -6.86 -18.74
N ARG A 44 1.21 -7.20 -17.64
CA ARG A 44 -0.22 -7.51 -17.68
C ARG A 44 -1.04 -6.26 -17.97
N LEU A 45 -1.73 -6.26 -19.10
CA LEU A 45 -2.62 -5.16 -19.48
C LEU A 45 -3.71 -4.93 -18.43
N ARG A 46 -4.06 -3.66 -18.24
CA ARG A 46 -5.25 -3.30 -17.45
C ARG A 46 -6.52 -3.77 -18.15
N PRO A 47 -7.63 -3.99 -17.41
CA PRO A 47 -8.93 -4.32 -18.02
C PRO A 47 -9.30 -3.36 -19.16
N CYS A 48 -9.12 -2.06 -18.97
CA CYS A 48 -9.42 -1.00 -19.94
C CYS A 48 -8.53 -0.97 -21.20
N HIS A 49 -7.44 -1.72 -21.23
CA HIS A 49 -6.56 -1.89 -22.38
C HIS A 49 -6.59 -3.31 -22.96
N ASN A 50 -7.41 -4.19 -22.38
CA ASN A 50 -7.57 -5.55 -22.87
C ASN A 50 -8.68 -5.59 -23.92
N ASN A 51 -8.34 -5.83 -25.20
CA ASN A 51 -9.27 -5.81 -26.33
C ASN A 51 -10.42 -6.84 -26.22
N GLU A 52 -10.22 -7.92 -25.48
CA GLU A 52 -11.24 -8.96 -25.33
C GLU A 52 -12.38 -8.55 -24.39
N ILE A 53 -12.12 -7.64 -23.46
CA ILE A 53 -13.06 -7.30 -22.38
C ILE A 53 -13.37 -5.81 -22.26
N ASN A 54 -12.62 -4.93 -22.95
CA ASN A 54 -12.77 -3.47 -22.82
C ASN A 54 -14.19 -2.99 -23.15
N GLU A 55 -14.85 -3.63 -24.11
CA GLU A 55 -16.24 -3.31 -24.49
C GLU A 55 -17.26 -3.72 -23.42
N SER A 56 -16.91 -4.70 -22.58
CA SER A 56 -17.77 -5.20 -21.49
C SER A 56 -17.55 -4.45 -20.18
N ILE A 57 -16.57 -3.56 -20.12
CA ILE A 57 -16.22 -2.82 -18.91
C ILE A 57 -16.85 -1.44 -18.94
N ASN A 58 -17.59 -1.11 -17.90
CA ASN A 58 -18.03 0.26 -17.67
C ASN A 58 -16.85 1.07 -17.10
N LEU A 59 -16.02 1.66 -17.96
CA LEU A 59 -14.90 2.47 -17.56
C LEU A 59 -15.36 3.81 -17.00
N VAL A 60 -15.19 3.98 -15.68
CA VAL A 60 -15.52 5.23 -14.99
C VAL A 60 -14.23 6.04 -14.78
N GLY A 61 -13.92 6.92 -15.71
CA GLY A 61 -12.73 7.79 -15.62
C GLY A 61 -11.65 7.50 -16.66
N VAL A 62 -10.41 7.92 -16.37
CA VAL A 62 -9.29 7.82 -17.30
C VAL A 62 -8.41 6.61 -16.97
N CYS A 63 -8.24 5.72 -17.94
CA CYS A 63 -7.31 4.60 -17.85
C CYS A 63 -5.86 5.09 -18.09
N ARG A 64 -5.11 5.31 -17.02
CA ARG A 64 -3.72 5.77 -17.09
C ARG A 64 -2.73 4.62 -16.94
N GLY A 65 -1.75 4.56 -17.85
CA GLY A 65 -0.71 3.53 -17.85
C GLY A 65 -1.23 2.18 -18.37
N MET A 66 -0.38 1.47 -19.10
CA MET A 66 -0.74 0.26 -19.83
C MET A 66 -0.88 -0.95 -18.89
N TYR A 67 0.07 -1.14 -17.98
CA TYR A 67 0.16 -2.32 -17.12
C TYR A 67 -0.53 -2.14 -15.76
N GLY A 68 -1.21 -3.20 -15.31
CA GLY A 68 -2.05 -3.21 -14.10
C GLY A 68 -1.47 -3.97 -12.92
N PHE A 69 -0.67 -5.02 -13.14
CA PHE A 69 -0.21 -5.92 -12.08
C PHE A 69 1.14 -5.48 -11.49
N ALA A 70 1.25 -5.29 -10.18
CA ALA A 70 0.20 -5.26 -9.17
C ALA A 70 -0.31 -3.83 -8.94
N SER A 71 -1.44 -3.69 -8.22
CA SER A 71 -2.04 -2.38 -7.93
C SER A 71 -1.22 -1.58 -6.90
N SER A 72 -0.64 -0.46 -7.31
CA SER A 72 0.12 0.43 -6.44
C SER A 72 -0.76 1.13 -5.40
N HIS A 73 -2.00 1.48 -5.74
CA HIS A 73 -2.94 2.06 -4.77
C HIS A 73 -3.25 1.08 -3.63
N ALA A 74 -3.47 -0.20 -3.96
CA ALA A 74 -3.68 -1.21 -2.94
C ALA A 74 -2.41 -1.40 -2.10
N SER A 75 -1.24 -1.49 -2.73
CA SER A 75 0.04 -1.68 -2.05
C SER A 75 0.35 -0.56 -1.07
N THR A 76 0.29 0.69 -1.50
CA THR A 76 0.62 1.85 -0.65
C THR A 76 -0.36 2.04 0.51
N THR A 77 -1.66 1.81 0.28
CA THR A 77 -2.67 1.96 1.34
C THR A 77 -2.58 0.84 2.37
N PHE A 78 -2.39 -0.41 1.94
CA PHE A 78 -2.19 -1.54 2.86
C PHE A 78 -0.84 -1.47 3.58
N SER A 79 0.21 -0.96 2.92
CA SER A 79 1.50 -0.69 3.56
C SER A 79 1.33 0.31 4.70
N LEU A 80 0.67 1.44 4.44
CA LEU A 80 0.40 2.44 5.46
C LEU A 80 -0.42 1.87 6.63
N ALA A 81 -1.51 1.14 6.32
CA ALA A 81 -2.35 0.53 7.34
C ALA A 81 -1.55 -0.45 8.22
N THR A 82 -0.75 -1.31 7.60
CA THR A 82 0.05 -2.32 8.29
C THR A 82 1.11 -1.69 9.19
N ILE A 83 1.92 -0.76 8.67
CA ILE A 83 3.01 -0.17 9.44
C ILE A 83 2.48 0.68 10.61
N MET A 84 1.40 1.43 10.40
CA MET A 84 0.74 2.20 11.46
C MET A 84 0.17 1.29 12.55
N HIS A 85 -0.48 0.19 12.17
CA HIS A 85 -0.99 -0.80 13.12
C HIS A 85 0.15 -1.44 13.93
N LEU A 86 1.26 -1.77 13.29
CA LEU A 86 2.41 -2.40 13.95
C LEU A 86 3.10 -1.47 14.95
N PHE A 87 3.29 -0.20 14.61
CA PHE A 87 3.90 0.77 15.51
C PHE A 87 2.98 1.20 16.66
N PHE A 88 1.68 1.25 16.42
CA PHE A 88 0.70 1.81 17.35
C PHE A 88 -0.37 0.81 17.78
N LYS A 89 0.03 -0.45 18.04
CA LYS A 89 -0.86 -1.59 18.41
C LYS A 89 -1.85 -1.29 19.54
N LYS A 90 -1.47 -0.41 20.48
CA LYS A 90 -2.35 -0.04 21.60
C LYS A 90 -3.55 0.82 21.16
N ASN A 91 -3.46 1.49 20.03
CA ASN A 91 -4.54 2.32 19.52
C ASN A 91 -5.31 1.60 18.41
N LYS A 92 -6.45 1.03 18.78
CA LYS A 92 -7.31 0.27 17.87
C LYS A 92 -7.85 1.08 16.68
N ILE A 93 -7.76 2.42 16.71
CA ILE A 93 -8.23 3.28 15.62
C ILE A 93 -7.51 2.98 14.30
N PHE A 94 -6.27 2.48 14.36
CA PHE A 94 -5.51 2.16 13.14
C PHE A 94 -6.04 0.93 12.40
N ILE A 95 -6.93 0.13 13.01
CA ILE A 95 -7.62 -0.95 12.30
C ILE A 95 -8.56 -0.38 11.21
N TYR A 96 -9.11 0.82 11.40
CA TYR A 96 -9.95 1.49 10.40
C TYR A 96 -9.17 1.89 9.14
N LEU A 97 -7.83 1.98 9.20
CA LEU A 97 -7.02 2.18 8.00
C LEU A 97 -7.10 0.97 7.05
N PHE A 98 -7.30 -0.25 7.57
CA PHE A 98 -7.53 -1.41 6.71
C PHE A 98 -8.88 -1.32 6.00
N VAL A 99 -9.93 -0.87 6.69
CA VAL A 99 -11.24 -0.63 6.07
C VAL A 99 -11.12 0.42 4.96
N TRP A 100 -10.43 1.53 5.24
CA TRP A 100 -10.15 2.56 4.24
C TRP A 100 -9.34 2.01 3.06
N SER A 101 -8.32 1.17 3.32
CA SER A 101 -7.52 0.54 2.27
C SER A 101 -8.34 -0.39 1.39
N ILE A 102 -9.29 -1.14 1.98
CA ILE A 102 -10.23 -1.99 1.25
C ILE A 102 -11.12 -1.14 0.32
N ILE A 103 -11.67 -0.04 0.82
CA ILE A 103 -12.50 0.88 0.04
C ILE A 103 -11.72 1.46 -1.15
N ILE A 104 -10.51 1.97 -0.91
CA ILE A 104 -9.64 2.50 -1.97
C ILE A 104 -9.30 1.39 -2.99
N SER A 105 -8.97 0.19 -2.51
CA SER A 105 -8.63 -0.93 -3.37
C SER A 105 -9.83 -1.39 -4.23
N TYR A 106 -11.01 -1.51 -3.62
CA TYR A 106 -12.24 -1.83 -4.34
C TYR A 106 -12.58 -0.77 -5.40
N SER A 107 -12.36 0.50 -5.09
CA SER A 107 -12.59 1.57 -6.06
C SER A 107 -11.77 1.38 -7.35
N ARG A 108 -10.62 0.72 -7.30
CA ARG A 108 -9.79 0.45 -8.50
C ARG A 108 -10.42 -0.60 -9.41
N ILE A 109 -11.09 -1.59 -8.81
CA ILE A 109 -11.88 -2.60 -9.54
C ILE A 109 -13.11 -1.93 -10.13
N TYR A 110 -13.86 -1.18 -9.32
CA TYR A 110 -15.06 -0.47 -9.75
C TYR A 110 -14.82 0.50 -10.93
N LEU A 111 -13.68 1.18 -10.93
CA LEU A 111 -13.27 2.08 -12.02
C LEU A 111 -12.83 1.35 -13.30
N GLY A 112 -12.78 0.01 -13.32
CA GLY A 112 -12.34 -0.77 -14.48
C GLY A 112 -10.86 -0.69 -14.79
N VAL A 113 -10.02 -0.22 -13.84
CA VAL A 113 -8.58 0.00 -14.07
C VAL A 113 -7.66 -1.10 -13.51
N HIS A 114 -8.21 -2.01 -12.69
CA HIS A 114 -7.48 -3.14 -12.13
C HIS A 114 -8.36 -4.39 -12.03
N PHE A 115 -7.77 -5.55 -12.27
CA PHE A 115 -8.39 -6.83 -11.93
C PHE A 115 -8.37 -7.06 -10.42
N PRO A 116 -9.30 -7.88 -9.86
CA PRO A 116 -9.27 -8.25 -8.45
C PRO A 116 -7.92 -8.82 -7.99
N LEU A 117 -7.27 -9.63 -8.84
CA LEU A 117 -5.96 -10.21 -8.54
C LEU A 117 -4.85 -9.16 -8.43
N ASP A 118 -4.89 -8.08 -9.23
CA ASP A 118 -3.93 -6.97 -9.13
C ASP A 118 -4.00 -6.29 -7.77
N VAL A 119 -5.22 -6.16 -7.27
CA VAL A 119 -5.52 -5.55 -5.96
C VAL A 119 -5.07 -6.45 -4.82
N LEU A 120 -5.40 -7.74 -4.88
CA LEU A 120 -4.99 -8.72 -3.86
C LEU A 120 -3.45 -8.81 -3.77
N ALA A 121 -2.78 -8.95 -4.92
CA ALA A 121 -1.32 -8.99 -4.97
C ALA A 121 -0.70 -7.70 -4.44
N GLY A 122 -1.21 -6.54 -4.85
CA GLY A 122 -0.77 -5.24 -4.33
C GLY A 122 -0.92 -5.13 -2.82
N SER A 123 -2.08 -5.51 -2.28
CA SER A 123 -2.34 -5.51 -0.83
C SER A 123 -1.35 -6.39 -0.07
N GLY A 124 -1.08 -7.59 -0.57
CA GLY A 124 -0.10 -8.51 0.00
C GLY A 124 1.33 -7.93 -0.02
N ILE A 125 1.75 -7.35 -1.15
CA ILE A 125 3.07 -6.71 -1.28
C ILE A 125 3.21 -5.57 -0.25
N GLY A 126 2.22 -4.69 -0.15
CA GLY A 126 2.25 -3.59 0.80
C GLY A 126 2.36 -4.05 2.26
N ALA A 127 1.60 -5.09 2.63
CA ALA A 127 1.67 -5.69 3.95
C ALA A 127 3.04 -6.33 4.23
N LEU A 128 3.58 -7.11 3.29
CA LEU A 128 4.87 -7.79 3.42
C LEU A 128 6.04 -6.80 3.55
N VAL A 129 6.08 -5.76 2.73
CA VAL A 129 7.10 -4.69 2.83
C VAL A 129 7.09 -4.06 4.21
N SER A 130 5.90 -3.72 4.73
CA SER A 130 5.75 -3.12 6.06
C SER A 130 6.16 -4.05 7.20
N LEU A 131 5.81 -5.34 7.10
CA LEU A 131 6.24 -6.36 8.06
C LEU A 131 7.76 -6.51 8.06
N SER A 132 8.39 -6.57 6.89
CA SER A 132 9.84 -6.68 6.76
C SER A 132 10.57 -5.50 7.38
N ILE A 133 10.11 -4.28 7.14
CA ILE A 133 10.68 -3.06 7.75
C ILE A 133 10.53 -3.09 9.27
N PHE A 134 9.35 -3.46 9.76
CA PHE A 134 9.08 -3.50 11.20
C PHE A 134 9.93 -4.56 11.92
N GLU A 135 10.05 -5.76 11.37
CA GLU A 135 10.88 -6.81 11.97
C GLU A 135 12.38 -6.47 11.89
N SER A 136 12.85 -5.88 10.80
CA SER A 136 14.24 -5.40 10.69
C SER A 136 14.58 -4.37 11.77
N GLN A 137 13.67 -3.43 12.02
CA GLN A 137 13.84 -2.46 13.11
C GLN A 137 13.89 -3.13 14.49
N LYS A 138 13.03 -4.12 14.77
CA LYS A 138 13.03 -4.85 16.04
C LYS A 138 14.36 -5.58 16.28
N ILE A 139 14.88 -6.26 15.24
CA ILE A 139 16.16 -6.98 15.29
C ILE A 139 17.29 -5.99 15.59
N TYR A 140 17.32 -4.85 14.90
CA TYR A 140 18.34 -3.82 15.12
C TYR A 140 18.37 -3.35 16.57
N PHE A 141 17.21 -3.02 17.17
CA PHE A 141 17.14 -2.57 18.56
C PHE A 141 17.45 -3.67 19.57
N LYS A 142 17.09 -4.91 19.30
CA LYS A 142 17.43 -6.04 20.18
C LYS A 142 18.93 -6.27 20.28
N ASN A 143 19.67 -5.99 19.20
CA ASN A 143 21.11 -6.26 19.14
C ASN A 143 21.98 -5.08 19.58
N ASN A 144 21.42 -3.84 19.66
CA ASN A 144 22.20 -2.62 19.89
C ASN A 144 21.71 -1.77 21.08
N VAL A 145 20.75 -2.24 21.84
CA VAL A 145 20.20 -1.59 23.05
C VAL A 145 20.05 -2.58 24.17
#